data_f2a4aaabd165c4fea65bc9da2c2166f6
#
_entry.id   f2a4aaabd165c4fea65bc9da2c2166f6
#
_cell.length_a   1.000
_cell.length_b   1.000
_cell.length_c   1.000
_cell.angle_alpha   90.00
_cell.angle_beta   90.00
_cell.angle_gamma   90.00
#
_symmetry.space_group_name_H-M   'P 1'
#
loop_
_entity.id
_entity.type
_entity.pdbx_description
1 polymer ?
#
loop_
_entity_poly.entity_id
_entity_poly.type
_entity_poly.pdbx_seq_one_letter_code
_entity_poly.pdbx_strand_id
1 'polypeptide(L)'
;MNNQNDHHEPSEKPPGRKEMSRRQFLAYTLGGATAFMAVGPVLPMVRFAVDPILHKKGEGEFIKVVETSKITNEPQEFSFELQQQDGWYASKATLTAWIRKDEKGKIYALSPICKHLGCTVGWNNNKSFPDEYHCPCHGARYDKLGKNLAVAPKPLDTYKIKEQDGWVYLGQVEPNTEVK
;
A
#
# COMPACT_ATOMS: atom_id res chain seq x y z
N MET A 1 -49.69 42.56 71.57
CA MET A 1 -50.36 42.36 70.25
C MET A 1 -49.26 42.44 69.25
N ASN A 2 -48.59 41.29 68.93
CA ASN A 2 -47.57 41.21 67.92
C ASN A 2 -48.05 40.22 66.87
N ASN A 3 -48.31 40.70 65.69
CA ASN A 3 -48.76 39.91 64.57
C ASN A 3 -47.51 39.73 63.69
N GLN A 4 -46.85 38.52 63.73
CA GLN A 4 -45.80 38.14 62.83
C GLN A 4 -46.43 37.41 61.64
N ASN A 5 -46.44 38.06 60.48
CA ASN A 5 -46.76 37.45 59.21
C ASN A 5 -45.54 36.64 58.77
N ASP A 6 -45.64 35.36 58.96
CA ASP A 6 -44.67 34.38 58.28
C ASP A 6 -45.06 34.30 56.82
N HIS A 7 -44.28 34.99 56.01
CA HIS A 7 -44.18 34.73 54.54
C HIS A 7 -43.45 33.44 54.29
N HIS A 8 -44.20 32.38 54.13
CA HIS A 8 -43.70 31.09 53.68
C HIS A 8 -43.38 31.22 52.17
N GLU A 9 -42.13 31.42 51.84
CA GLU A 9 -41.65 31.42 50.49
C GLU A 9 -41.65 29.95 49.92
N PRO A 10 -42.35 29.67 48.83
CA PRO A 10 -42.37 28.32 48.27
C PRO A 10 -40.94 27.95 47.74
N SER A 11 -40.33 27.03 48.44
CA SER A 11 -39.03 26.45 47.96
C SER A 11 -39.25 25.81 46.62
N GLU A 12 -38.67 26.43 45.59
CA GLU A 12 -38.60 25.89 44.24
C GLU A 12 -37.83 24.58 44.27
N LYS A 13 -38.55 23.46 44.09
CA LYS A 13 -37.91 22.13 43.95
C LYS A 13 -36.99 22.14 42.74
N PRO A 14 -35.72 21.74 42.90
CA PRO A 14 -34.83 21.60 41.74
C PRO A 14 -35.42 20.62 40.71
N PRO A 15 -35.23 20.86 39.40
CA PRO A 15 -35.81 20.02 38.35
C PRO A 15 -35.44 18.56 38.59
N GLY A 16 -36.48 17.75 38.90
CA GLY A 16 -36.33 16.38 39.36
C GLY A 16 -35.53 15.55 38.31
N ARG A 17 -34.43 15.00 38.72
CA ARG A 17 -33.80 13.86 38.02
C ARG A 17 -34.91 12.82 37.81
N LYS A 18 -35.25 12.55 36.53
CA LYS A 18 -36.15 11.45 36.21
C LYS A 18 -35.53 10.16 36.74
N GLU A 19 -36.09 9.62 37.80
CA GLU A 19 -35.66 8.36 38.39
C GLU A 19 -35.90 7.26 37.35
N MET A 20 -34.83 6.62 36.94
CA MET A 20 -34.88 5.53 35.96
C MET A 20 -35.34 4.25 36.67
N SER A 21 -36.37 3.60 36.18
CA SER A 21 -36.83 2.34 36.74
C SER A 21 -35.79 1.23 36.52
N ARG A 22 -35.73 0.22 37.40
CA ARG A 22 -34.86 -0.94 37.26
C ARG A 22 -35.01 -1.62 35.91
N ARG A 23 -36.23 -1.69 35.38
CA ARG A 23 -36.52 -2.26 34.08
C ARG A 23 -35.90 -1.44 32.93
N GLN A 24 -36.01 -0.12 32.99
CA GLN A 24 -35.41 0.79 32.02
C GLN A 24 -33.88 0.71 32.04
N PHE A 25 -33.28 0.66 33.24
CA PHE A 25 -31.85 0.51 33.41
C PHE A 25 -31.34 -0.77 32.75
N LEU A 26 -31.98 -1.92 33.06
CA LEU A 26 -31.59 -3.20 32.46
C LEU A 26 -31.82 -3.22 30.96
N ALA A 27 -32.90 -2.63 30.45
CA ALA A 27 -33.14 -2.57 29.01
C ALA A 27 -32.11 -1.72 28.28
N TYR A 28 -31.72 -0.57 28.84
CA TYR A 28 -30.68 0.28 28.23
C TYR A 28 -29.29 -0.33 28.33
N THR A 29 -28.95 -0.99 29.45
CA THR A 29 -27.67 -1.66 29.61
C THR A 29 -27.51 -2.85 28.63
N LEU A 30 -28.56 -3.68 28.55
CA LEU A 30 -28.56 -4.82 27.65
C LEU A 30 -28.56 -4.37 26.17
N GLY A 31 -29.43 -3.41 25.83
CA GLY A 31 -29.50 -2.86 24.49
C GLY A 31 -28.21 -2.15 24.07
N GLY A 32 -27.60 -1.37 24.96
CA GLY A 32 -26.31 -0.72 24.71
C GLY A 32 -25.17 -1.71 24.53
N ALA A 33 -25.10 -2.72 25.38
CA ALA A 33 -24.07 -3.79 25.23
C ALA A 33 -24.23 -4.58 23.93
N THR A 34 -25.48 -4.92 23.58
CA THR A 34 -25.79 -5.62 22.32
C THR A 34 -25.42 -4.77 21.09
N ALA A 35 -25.82 -3.47 21.13
CA ALA A 35 -25.47 -2.54 20.06
C ALA A 35 -23.96 -2.36 19.90
N PHE A 36 -23.23 -2.24 21.00
CA PHE A 36 -21.77 -2.15 20.99
C PHE A 36 -21.11 -3.40 20.42
N MET A 37 -21.57 -4.58 20.81
CA MET A 37 -21.06 -5.85 20.27
C MET A 37 -21.38 -6.04 18.78
N ALA A 38 -22.53 -5.54 18.32
CA ALA A 38 -22.90 -5.62 16.91
C ALA A 38 -22.18 -4.60 16.04
N VAL A 39 -22.09 -3.33 16.48
CA VAL A 39 -21.52 -2.23 15.69
C VAL A 39 -20.00 -2.17 15.78
N GLY A 40 -19.44 -2.51 16.93
CA GLY A 40 -17.98 -2.43 17.18
C GLY A 40 -17.12 -3.17 16.14
N PRO A 41 -17.39 -4.43 15.84
CA PRO A 41 -16.65 -5.16 14.79
C PRO A 41 -17.03 -4.73 13.37
N VAL A 42 -18.30 -4.36 13.13
CA VAL A 42 -18.79 -4.03 11.79
C VAL A 42 -18.16 -2.74 11.26
N LEU A 43 -17.97 -1.74 12.10
CA LEU A 43 -17.42 -0.44 11.69
C LEU A 43 -16.02 -0.56 11.05
N PRO A 44 -15.02 -1.21 11.68
CA PRO A 44 -13.72 -1.42 11.05
C PRO A 44 -13.78 -2.32 9.82
N MET A 45 -14.67 -3.32 9.78
CA MET A 45 -14.85 -4.16 8.59
C MET A 45 -15.38 -3.37 7.38
N VAL A 46 -16.39 -2.52 7.61
CA VAL A 46 -16.93 -1.63 6.56
C VAL A 46 -15.85 -0.66 6.09
N ARG A 47 -15.12 -0.04 7.03
CA ARG A 47 -14.01 0.85 6.67
C ARG A 47 -12.96 0.13 5.83
N PHE A 48 -12.54 -1.06 6.24
CA PHE A 48 -11.56 -1.85 5.50
C PHE A 48 -12.05 -2.21 4.08
N ALA A 49 -13.33 -2.53 3.93
CA ALA A 49 -13.92 -2.84 2.63
C ALA A 49 -14.04 -1.61 1.71
N VAL A 50 -14.29 -0.43 2.28
CA VAL A 50 -14.53 0.82 1.52
C VAL A 50 -13.24 1.61 1.29
N ASP A 51 -12.24 1.50 2.16
CA ASP A 51 -10.97 2.22 2.09
C ASP A 51 -10.26 2.08 0.71
N PRO A 52 -10.17 0.90 0.07
CA PRO A 52 -9.55 0.75 -1.25
C PRO A 52 -10.30 1.51 -2.37
N ILE A 53 -11.59 1.77 -2.19
CA ILE A 53 -12.42 2.48 -3.16
C ILE A 53 -12.27 4.00 -2.97
N LEU A 54 -12.18 4.45 -1.72
CA LEU A 54 -12.04 5.86 -1.37
C LEU A 54 -10.63 6.38 -1.60
N HIS A 55 -9.63 5.57 -1.29
CA HIS A 55 -8.23 5.88 -1.60
C HIS A 55 -7.94 5.42 -3.04
N LYS A 56 -8.33 6.24 -4.02
CA LYS A 56 -7.76 6.10 -5.36
C LYS A 56 -6.25 6.06 -5.17
N LYS A 57 -5.63 4.94 -5.59
CA LYS A 57 -4.17 4.88 -5.73
C LYS A 57 -3.80 6.07 -6.61
N GLY A 58 -3.30 7.14 -5.99
CA GLY A 58 -2.70 8.24 -6.72
C GLY A 58 -1.68 7.64 -7.69
N GLU A 59 -1.41 8.29 -8.79
CA GLU A 59 -0.26 7.95 -9.61
C GLU A 59 0.91 7.89 -8.65
N GLY A 60 1.48 6.67 -8.46
CA GLY A 60 2.48 6.44 -7.43
C GLY A 60 3.60 7.46 -7.57
N GLU A 61 4.10 7.90 -6.45
CA GLU A 61 5.22 8.85 -6.40
C GLU A 61 6.35 8.34 -7.30
N PHE A 62 6.80 9.20 -8.23
CA PHE A 62 7.94 8.90 -9.07
C PHE A 62 9.22 9.21 -8.29
N ILE A 63 10.04 8.20 -8.08
CA ILE A 63 11.29 8.30 -7.31
C ILE A 63 12.46 8.45 -8.25
N LYS A 64 13.31 9.42 -7.99
CA LYS A 64 14.55 9.66 -8.71
C LYS A 64 15.54 8.52 -8.43
N VAL A 65 16.01 7.83 -9.49
CA VAL A 65 16.84 6.63 -9.34
C VAL A 65 18.24 6.82 -9.91
N VAL A 66 18.37 7.14 -11.20
CA VAL A 66 19.67 7.14 -11.89
C VAL A 66 19.71 8.19 -13.00
N GLU A 67 20.89 8.73 -13.28
CA GLU A 67 21.11 9.58 -14.45
C GLU A 67 21.05 8.77 -15.73
N THR A 68 20.37 9.29 -16.74
CA THR A 68 20.25 8.65 -18.07
C THR A 68 21.60 8.34 -18.71
N SER A 69 22.64 9.14 -18.42
CA SER A 69 24.01 8.96 -18.91
C SER A 69 24.71 7.72 -18.36
N LYS A 70 24.28 7.22 -17.20
CA LYS A 70 24.88 6.04 -16.54
C LYS A 70 24.26 4.73 -16.98
N ILE A 71 23.16 4.77 -17.73
CA ILE A 71 22.45 3.58 -18.18
C ILE A 71 23.10 3.05 -19.45
N THR A 72 23.46 1.77 -19.43
CA THR A 72 24.06 1.05 -20.57
C THR A 72 23.04 0.17 -21.29
N ASN A 73 23.46 -0.47 -22.38
CA ASN A 73 22.63 -1.45 -23.10
C ASN A 73 22.48 -2.76 -22.33
N GLU A 74 23.39 -3.06 -21.40
CA GLU A 74 23.29 -4.22 -20.53
C GLU A 74 22.46 -3.90 -19.28
N PRO A 75 21.66 -4.86 -18.81
CA PRO A 75 20.89 -4.69 -17.57
C PRO A 75 21.80 -4.43 -16.37
N GLN A 76 21.52 -3.36 -15.67
CA GLN A 76 22.20 -2.95 -14.43
C GLN A 76 21.22 -2.88 -13.29
N GLU A 77 21.65 -3.30 -12.12
CA GLU A 77 20.85 -3.27 -10.91
C GLU A 77 20.97 -1.90 -10.21
N PHE A 78 19.83 -1.28 -9.94
CA PHE A 78 19.74 -0.04 -9.19
C PHE A 78 18.81 -0.19 -8.01
N SER A 79 19.28 0.18 -6.82
CA SER A 79 18.46 0.21 -5.61
C SER A 79 18.01 1.62 -5.32
N PHE A 80 16.77 1.79 -4.87
CA PHE A 80 16.18 3.06 -4.49
C PHE A 80 15.26 2.91 -3.29
N GLU A 81 15.07 3.98 -2.53
CA GLU A 81 14.23 3.99 -1.34
C GLU A 81 12.85 4.56 -1.66
N LEU A 82 11.81 3.80 -1.33
CA LEU A 82 10.43 4.24 -1.32
C LEU A 82 10.01 4.56 0.12
N GLN A 83 9.55 5.78 0.34
CA GLN A 83 8.90 6.12 1.60
C GLN A 83 7.44 5.67 1.54
N GLN A 84 7.06 4.78 2.42
CA GLN A 84 5.69 4.30 2.56
C GLN A 84 5.10 4.87 3.85
N GLN A 85 3.89 5.40 3.74
CA GLN A 85 3.15 5.86 4.89
C GLN A 85 1.83 5.10 4.97
N ASP A 86 1.71 4.26 6.00
CA ASP A 86 0.51 3.48 6.29
C ASP A 86 -0.14 4.05 7.56
N GLY A 87 -1.11 4.93 7.36
CA GLY A 87 -1.73 5.66 8.45
C GLY A 87 -0.73 6.56 9.20
N TRP A 88 -0.43 6.23 10.46
CA TRP A 88 0.56 6.95 11.28
C TRP A 88 1.99 6.37 11.21
N TYR A 89 2.18 5.23 10.54
CA TYR A 89 3.47 4.56 10.44
C TYR A 89 4.16 4.93 9.14
N ALA A 90 5.34 5.54 9.25
CA ALA A 90 6.20 5.83 8.11
C ALA A 90 7.34 4.79 8.08
N SER A 91 7.49 4.11 6.98
CA SER A 91 8.56 3.14 6.74
C SER A 91 9.31 3.45 5.44
N LYS A 92 10.56 3.02 5.37
CA LYS A 92 11.36 3.06 4.16
C LYS A 92 11.52 1.65 3.63
N ALA A 93 11.10 1.41 2.41
CA ALA A 93 11.33 0.16 1.70
C ALA A 93 12.42 0.37 0.65
N THR A 94 13.48 -0.43 0.71
CA THR A 94 14.47 -0.45 -0.37
C THR A 94 13.95 -1.37 -1.48
N LEU A 95 13.77 -0.78 -2.64
CA LEU A 95 13.37 -1.48 -3.86
C LEU A 95 14.54 -1.56 -4.82
N THR A 96 14.48 -2.53 -5.72
CA THR A 96 15.50 -2.74 -6.74
C THR A 96 14.85 -2.81 -8.11
N ALA A 97 15.51 -2.29 -9.12
CA ALA A 97 15.10 -2.39 -10.51
C ALA A 97 16.30 -2.78 -11.40
N TRP A 98 16.05 -3.62 -12.40
CA TRP A 98 16.95 -3.87 -13.49
C TRP A 98 16.68 -2.85 -14.58
N ILE A 99 17.62 -1.91 -14.80
CA ILE A 99 17.48 -0.83 -15.78
C ILE A 99 18.48 -1.03 -16.91
N ARG A 100 18.01 -0.86 -18.13
CA ARG A 100 18.82 -0.90 -19.35
C ARG A 100 18.29 0.07 -20.40
N LYS A 101 19.09 0.38 -21.38
CA LYS A 101 18.74 1.17 -22.55
C LYS A 101 18.91 0.30 -23.80
N ASP A 102 17.98 0.40 -24.75
CA ASP A 102 18.16 -0.28 -26.05
C ASP A 102 18.99 0.56 -27.02
N GLU A 103 19.27 0.00 -28.18
CA GLU A 103 20.02 0.69 -29.25
C GLU A 103 19.32 1.94 -29.79
N LYS A 104 18.00 2.03 -29.63
CA LYS A 104 17.19 3.17 -30.03
C LYS A 104 17.09 4.25 -28.95
N GLY A 105 17.68 3.99 -27.79
CA GLY A 105 17.68 4.90 -26.66
C GLY A 105 16.48 4.74 -25.73
N LYS A 106 15.58 3.80 -25.95
CA LYS A 106 14.43 3.53 -25.06
C LYS A 106 14.93 2.86 -23.77
N ILE A 107 14.46 3.36 -22.64
CA ILE A 107 14.81 2.83 -21.32
C ILE A 107 13.77 1.80 -20.89
N TYR A 108 14.25 0.70 -20.33
CA TYR A 108 13.46 -0.37 -19.72
C TYR A 108 13.85 -0.50 -18.26
N ALA A 109 12.86 -0.65 -17.39
CA ALA A 109 13.07 -0.89 -15.97
C ALA A 109 12.21 -2.08 -15.54
N LEU A 110 12.84 -3.20 -15.23
CA LEU A 110 12.17 -4.43 -14.85
C LEU A 110 12.23 -4.63 -13.33
N SER A 111 11.13 -5.14 -12.78
CA SER A 111 11.11 -5.62 -11.40
C SER A 111 11.93 -6.90 -11.27
N PRO A 112 12.78 -7.05 -10.25
CA PRO A 112 13.55 -8.26 -10.03
C PRO A 112 12.70 -9.42 -9.50
N ILE A 113 11.40 -9.22 -9.28
CA ILE A 113 10.54 -10.21 -8.62
C ILE A 113 10.05 -11.26 -9.61
N CYS A 114 10.49 -12.49 -9.42
CA CYS A 114 10.13 -13.65 -10.24
C CYS A 114 8.62 -13.93 -10.21
N LYS A 115 8.02 -14.11 -11.38
CA LYS A 115 6.57 -14.36 -11.53
C LYS A 115 6.16 -15.80 -11.25
N HIS A 116 7.11 -16.67 -10.83
CA HIS A 116 6.78 -18.00 -10.35
C HIS A 116 6.29 -17.95 -8.90
N LEU A 117 7.18 -17.63 -7.94
CA LEU A 117 6.87 -17.59 -6.50
C LEU A 117 7.57 -16.41 -5.78
N GLY A 118 7.89 -15.33 -6.47
CA GLY A 118 8.35 -14.08 -5.83
C GLY A 118 9.82 -14.03 -5.43
N CYS A 119 10.67 -14.99 -5.83
CA CYS A 119 12.12 -14.90 -5.60
C CYS A 119 12.75 -13.79 -6.45
N THR A 120 13.92 -13.30 -6.04
CA THR A 120 14.66 -12.29 -6.81
C THR A 120 15.44 -12.95 -7.96
N VAL A 121 15.31 -12.42 -9.17
CA VAL A 121 16.10 -12.83 -10.33
C VAL A 121 17.37 -12.02 -10.44
N GLY A 122 18.44 -12.63 -10.96
CA GLY A 122 19.69 -11.96 -11.26
C GLY A 122 20.03 -12.04 -12.76
N TRP A 123 20.65 -10.99 -13.29
CA TRP A 123 21.15 -10.95 -14.66
C TRP A 123 22.47 -11.70 -14.77
N ASN A 124 22.62 -12.54 -15.78
CA ASN A 124 23.86 -13.32 -16.03
C ASN A 124 24.41 -14.08 -14.81
N ASN A 125 23.56 -14.45 -13.87
CA ASN A 125 23.95 -15.16 -12.65
C ASN A 125 24.08 -16.68 -12.84
N ASN A 126 23.79 -17.20 -14.04
CA ASN A 126 23.95 -18.61 -14.39
C ASN A 126 24.73 -18.76 -15.70
N LYS A 127 25.94 -19.36 -15.62
CA LYS A 127 26.82 -19.55 -16.76
C LYS A 127 26.25 -20.43 -17.88
N SER A 128 25.27 -21.28 -17.57
CA SER A 128 24.60 -22.15 -18.55
C SER A 128 23.58 -21.40 -19.41
N PHE A 129 23.15 -20.22 -18.96
CA PHE A 129 22.17 -19.41 -19.64
C PHE A 129 22.65 -17.95 -19.65
N PRO A 130 23.62 -17.62 -20.52
CA PRO A 130 24.13 -16.25 -20.65
C PRO A 130 23.04 -15.34 -21.25
N ASP A 131 23.12 -14.06 -20.96
CA ASP A 131 22.21 -13.01 -21.46
C ASP A 131 20.73 -13.21 -21.07
N GLU A 132 20.52 -13.83 -19.92
CA GLU A 132 19.19 -14.04 -19.35
C GLU A 132 19.12 -13.63 -17.87
N TYR A 133 17.92 -13.25 -17.43
CA TYR A 133 17.61 -13.24 -16.01
C TYR A 133 17.29 -14.64 -15.55
N HIS A 134 17.91 -15.07 -14.48
CA HIS A 134 17.74 -16.40 -13.92
C HIS A 134 17.29 -16.29 -12.45
N CYS A 135 16.27 -17.08 -12.10
CA CYS A 135 15.79 -17.22 -10.73
C CYS A 135 16.44 -18.44 -10.07
N PRO A 136 17.23 -18.27 -8.99
CA PRO A 136 17.96 -19.38 -8.37
C PRO A 136 17.04 -20.36 -7.62
N CYS A 137 15.81 -19.98 -7.30
CA CYS A 137 14.90 -20.82 -6.51
C CYS A 137 14.42 -22.06 -7.29
N HIS A 138 13.91 -21.87 -8.52
CA HIS A 138 13.33 -22.96 -9.31
C HIS A 138 13.71 -22.89 -10.80
N GLY A 139 14.74 -22.12 -11.14
CA GLY A 139 15.24 -22.07 -12.51
C GLY A 139 14.36 -21.32 -13.52
N ALA A 140 13.50 -20.43 -13.06
CA ALA A 140 12.77 -19.57 -13.99
C ALA A 140 13.73 -18.66 -14.73
N ARG A 141 13.51 -18.48 -16.05
CA ARG A 141 14.39 -17.71 -16.95
C ARG A 141 13.59 -16.68 -17.72
N TYR A 142 14.24 -15.54 -17.98
CA TYR A 142 13.64 -14.45 -18.73
C TYR A 142 14.69 -13.78 -19.63
N ASP A 143 14.27 -13.31 -20.79
CA ASP A 143 15.13 -12.57 -21.70
C ASP A 143 15.44 -11.14 -21.22
N LYS A 144 16.23 -10.39 -22.01
CA LYS A 144 16.58 -8.98 -21.74
C LYS A 144 15.36 -8.04 -21.55
N LEU A 145 14.20 -8.38 -22.11
CA LEU A 145 12.96 -7.60 -22.02
C LEU A 145 12.03 -8.11 -20.90
N GLY A 146 12.45 -9.13 -20.18
CA GLY A 146 11.66 -9.75 -19.12
C GLY A 146 10.64 -10.77 -19.61
N LYS A 147 10.66 -11.17 -20.91
CA LYS A 147 9.80 -12.25 -21.41
C LYS A 147 10.18 -13.57 -20.75
N ASN A 148 9.19 -14.31 -20.29
CA ASN A 148 9.40 -15.61 -19.68
C ASN A 148 9.83 -16.65 -20.72
N LEU A 149 10.93 -17.34 -20.46
CA LEU A 149 11.50 -18.39 -21.29
C LEU A 149 11.24 -19.79 -20.72
N ALA A 150 11.23 -19.92 -19.39
CA ALA A 150 11.01 -21.19 -18.70
C ALA A 150 10.44 -21.00 -17.30
N VAL A 151 9.68 -21.99 -16.85
CA VAL A 151 9.09 -22.17 -15.50
C VAL A 151 8.04 -21.12 -15.13
N ALA A 152 8.33 -19.83 -15.24
CA ALA A 152 7.41 -18.78 -14.85
C ALA A 152 6.24 -18.66 -15.84
N PRO A 153 5.00 -18.45 -15.37
CA PRO A 153 3.81 -18.37 -16.24
C PRO A 153 3.64 -17.01 -16.94
N LYS A 154 4.36 -15.98 -16.49
CA LYS A 154 4.22 -14.58 -16.94
C LYS A 154 5.58 -13.91 -17.06
N PRO A 155 5.70 -12.86 -17.90
CA PRO A 155 6.90 -12.03 -17.93
C PRO A 155 7.15 -11.29 -16.63
N LEU A 156 8.39 -10.80 -16.42
CA LEU A 156 8.70 -9.89 -15.31
C LEU A 156 7.89 -8.61 -15.46
N ASP A 157 7.41 -8.08 -14.35
CA ASP A 157 6.74 -6.77 -14.34
C ASP A 157 7.73 -5.65 -14.69
N THR A 158 7.22 -4.53 -15.15
CA THR A 158 7.96 -3.31 -15.43
C THR A 158 7.60 -2.21 -14.47
N TYR A 159 8.52 -1.26 -14.25
CA TYR A 159 8.21 -0.01 -13.56
C TYR A 159 7.72 1.03 -14.57
N LYS A 160 6.78 1.88 -14.15
CA LYS A 160 6.48 3.12 -14.87
C LYS A 160 7.72 3.99 -14.89
N ILE A 161 8.10 4.47 -16.07
CA ILE A 161 9.32 5.27 -16.26
C ILE A 161 8.90 6.69 -16.62
N LYS A 162 9.56 7.67 -16.02
CA LYS A 162 9.51 9.08 -16.39
C LYS A 162 10.94 9.58 -16.53
N GLU A 163 11.26 10.17 -17.68
CA GLU A 163 12.53 10.85 -17.89
C GLU A 163 12.32 12.35 -17.73
N GLN A 164 13.10 12.97 -16.88
CA GLN A 164 13.06 14.42 -16.66
C GLN A 164 14.44 14.93 -16.26
N ASP A 165 14.88 16.02 -16.88
CA ASP A 165 16.14 16.73 -16.58
C ASP A 165 17.38 15.81 -16.60
N GLY A 166 17.41 14.82 -17.53
CA GLY A 166 18.52 13.86 -17.65
C GLY A 166 18.53 12.78 -16.56
N TRP A 167 17.45 12.64 -15.80
CA TRP A 167 17.27 11.62 -14.78
C TRP A 167 16.10 10.69 -15.09
N VAL A 168 16.25 9.45 -14.67
CA VAL A 168 15.21 8.43 -14.71
C VAL A 168 14.53 8.34 -13.36
N TYR A 169 13.23 8.46 -13.40
CA TYR A 169 12.33 8.30 -12.26
C TYR A 169 11.51 7.03 -12.45
N LEU A 170 11.39 6.23 -11.42
CA LEU A 170 10.56 5.04 -11.40
C LEU A 170 9.31 5.26 -10.55
N GLY A 171 8.17 4.87 -11.11
CA GLY A 171 6.87 4.88 -10.44
C GLY A 171 6.44 3.48 -10.01
N GLN A 172 5.14 3.24 -10.01
CA GLN A 172 4.56 1.94 -9.64
C GLN A 172 4.96 0.83 -10.62
N VAL A 173 5.00 -0.39 -10.08
CA VAL A 173 5.15 -1.61 -10.87
C VAL A 173 3.84 -1.92 -11.59
N GLU A 174 3.93 -2.27 -12.86
CA GLU A 174 2.82 -2.68 -13.70
C GLU A 174 3.15 -3.94 -14.53
N PRO A 175 2.12 -4.67 -15.00
CA PRO A 175 2.38 -5.80 -15.87
C PRO A 175 3.13 -5.39 -17.13
N ASN A 176 4.14 -6.16 -17.50
CA ASN A 176 4.91 -5.92 -18.73
C ASN A 176 4.06 -6.27 -19.96
N THR A 177 3.65 -5.25 -20.69
CA THR A 177 2.86 -5.37 -21.93
C THR A 177 3.70 -5.32 -23.19
N GLU A 178 5.00 -5.03 -23.08
CA GLU A 178 5.95 -4.94 -24.20
C GLU A 178 6.29 -6.32 -24.79
N VAL A 179 6.10 -7.37 -23.99
CA VAL A 179 6.41 -8.77 -24.38
C VAL A 179 5.18 -9.66 -24.22
N LYS A 180 4.93 -10.47 -25.24
CA LYS A 180 3.85 -11.47 -25.28
C LYS A 180 4.45 -12.88 -25.29
#